data_49d4cd510119e2d0e039e8086edd909b
#
_entry.id   49d4cd510119e2d0e039e8086edd909b
#
_cell.length_a   1.000
_cell.length_b   1.000
_cell.length_c   1.000
_cell.angle_alpha   90.00
_cell.angle_beta   90.00
_cell.angle_gamma   90.00
#
_symmetry.space_group_name_H-M   'P 1'
#
loop_
_entity.id
_entity.type
_entity.pdbx_description
1 polymer ?
#
loop_
_entity_poly.entity_id
_entity_poly.type
_entity_poly.pdbx_seq_one_letter_code
_entity_poly.pdbx_strand_id
1 'polypeptide(L)'
;SDGSIASRSWSFGDGTTSTATNPSKTYAAAGTYTVTLTVTDNGGATNTKTSTVTVSGGGSGGVQTYSNTTDANIPDNNATGVSSSIVVSGRSGNAPSNAEVSVNIVHTYQGDLIVDLIAPDGSVYNLHSRTGQSTDNIVKTYTVNLSSEALNGTWKLRAADRAARDVGKIDSWSIKF
;
A
#
# COMPACT_ATOMS: atom_id res chain seq x y z
N SER A 1 0.92 -17.96 46.86
CA SER A 1 0.66 -19.40 46.74
C SER A 1 1.99 -20.13 46.85
N ASP A 2 1.98 -21.20 47.57
CA ASP A 2 3.10 -22.13 47.83
C ASP A 2 3.02 -23.39 46.96
N GLY A 3 2.10 -23.40 46.00
CA GLY A 3 1.86 -24.48 45.07
C GLY A 3 2.59 -24.38 43.75
N SER A 4 2.75 -25.52 43.06
CA SER A 4 3.25 -25.58 41.68
C SER A 4 2.14 -25.19 40.68
N ILE A 5 2.49 -24.57 39.54
CA ILE A 5 1.54 -24.24 38.47
C ILE A 5 1.14 -25.57 37.80
N ALA A 6 -0.16 -25.91 37.90
CA ALA A 6 -0.74 -27.07 37.24
C ALA A 6 -1.15 -26.82 35.80
N SER A 7 -1.67 -25.63 35.49
CA SER A 7 -2.04 -25.29 34.11
C SER A 7 -1.88 -23.81 33.81
N ARG A 8 -1.84 -23.51 32.47
CA ARG A 8 -1.78 -22.16 31.91
C ARG A 8 -2.81 -22.05 30.80
N SER A 9 -3.45 -20.89 30.71
CA SER A 9 -4.34 -20.53 29.60
C SER A 9 -4.03 -19.11 29.15
N TRP A 10 -3.67 -18.97 27.91
CA TRP A 10 -3.44 -17.69 27.26
C TRP A 10 -4.64 -17.34 26.40
N SER A 11 -5.07 -16.08 26.44
CA SER A 11 -5.95 -15.47 25.47
C SER A 11 -5.19 -14.30 24.85
N PHE A 12 -5.12 -14.24 23.53
CA PHE A 12 -4.31 -13.25 22.83
C PHE A 12 -5.09 -12.00 22.40
N GLY A 13 -6.39 -11.93 22.72
CA GLY A 13 -7.23 -10.76 22.40
C GLY A 13 -7.72 -10.70 20.94
N ASP A 14 -7.33 -11.65 20.09
CA ASP A 14 -7.78 -11.82 18.71
C ASP A 14 -8.69 -13.06 18.52
N GLY A 15 -9.19 -13.63 19.62
CA GLY A 15 -10.00 -14.85 19.62
C GLY A 15 -9.18 -16.14 19.68
N THR A 16 -7.85 -16.09 19.59
CA THR A 16 -7.00 -17.28 19.71
C THR A 16 -6.48 -17.49 21.12
N THR A 17 -6.17 -18.74 21.46
CA THR A 17 -5.72 -19.16 22.79
C THR A 17 -4.52 -20.10 22.71
N SER A 18 -3.80 -20.30 23.82
CA SER A 18 -2.73 -21.31 23.99
C SER A 18 -2.62 -21.80 25.43
N THR A 19 -2.12 -23.02 25.58
CA THR A 19 -1.77 -23.59 26.89
C THR A 19 -0.27 -23.80 27.08
N ALA A 20 0.54 -23.42 26.11
CA ALA A 20 1.98 -23.57 26.17
C ALA A 20 2.61 -22.75 27.30
N THR A 21 3.75 -23.20 27.81
CA THR A 21 4.51 -22.47 28.84
C THR A 21 5.03 -21.13 28.32
N ASN A 22 5.55 -21.12 27.11
CA ASN A 22 6.07 -19.93 26.42
C ASN A 22 5.52 -19.92 25.01
N PRO A 23 4.29 -19.41 24.79
CA PRO A 23 3.71 -19.38 23.47
C PRO A 23 4.36 -18.29 22.61
N SER A 24 4.51 -18.55 21.32
CA SER A 24 4.78 -17.54 20.31
C SER A 24 3.47 -17.15 19.63
N LYS A 25 3.26 -15.83 19.37
CA LYS A 25 2.06 -15.31 18.74
C LYS A 25 2.41 -14.30 17.66
N THR A 26 1.86 -14.53 16.47
CA THR A 26 1.87 -13.57 15.35
C THR A 26 0.46 -13.05 15.16
N TYR A 27 0.30 -11.73 15.12
CA TYR A 27 -0.97 -11.07 14.83
C TYR A 27 -1.04 -10.73 13.34
N ALA A 28 -2.15 -11.08 12.70
CA ALA A 28 -2.35 -10.87 11.26
C ALA A 28 -2.72 -9.43 10.89
N ALA A 29 -3.21 -8.63 11.86
CA ALA A 29 -3.61 -7.25 11.64
C ALA A 29 -3.00 -6.33 12.69
N ALA A 30 -2.85 -5.05 12.33
CA ALA A 30 -2.55 -3.99 13.27
C ALA A 30 -3.71 -3.81 14.25
N GLY A 31 -3.39 -3.48 15.48
CA GLY A 31 -4.39 -3.27 16.51
C GLY A 31 -3.79 -3.29 17.90
N THR A 32 -4.62 -3.01 18.88
CA THR A 32 -4.28 -3.14 20.29
C THR A 32 -4.98 -4.37 20.84
N TYR A 33 -4.19 -5.36 21.26
CA TYR A 33 -4.67 -6.64 21.75
C TYR A 33 -4.44 -6.75 23.26
N THR A 34 -5.45 -7.14 23.99
CA THR A 34 -5.32 -7.45 25.42
C THR A 34 -4.97 -8.93 25.59
N VAL A 35 -3.71 -9.20 25.93
CA VAL A 35 -3.23 -10.56 26.21
C VAL A 35 -3.49 -10.87 27.67
N THR A 36 -4.13 -12.00 27.93
CA THR A 36 -4.46 -12.48 29.28
C THR A 36 -3.82 -13.83 29.52
N LEU A 37 -3.07 -13.97 30.61
CA LEU A 37 -2.59 -15.25 31.11
C LEU A 37 -3.36 -15.58 32.40
N THR A 38 -3.99 -16.73 32.39
CA THR A 38 -4.54 -17.33 33.61
C THR A 38 -3.70 -18.55 33.99
N VAL A 39 -3.21 -18.60 35.20
CA VAL A 39 -2.51 -19.76 35.77
C VAL A 39 -3.38 -20.39 36.84
N THR A 40 -3.34 -21.72 36.91
CA THR A 40 -4.01 -22.47 37.94
C THR A 40 -2.96 -23.32 38.71
N ASP A 41 -2.94 -23.28 40.01
CA ASP A 41 -2.06 -24.11 40.83
C ASP A 41 -2.62 -25.52 41.07
N ASN A 42 -1.84 -26.38 41.70
CA ASN A 42 -2.23 -27.74 42.01
C ASN A 42 -3.32 -27.86 43.11
N GLY A 43 -3.64 -26.76 43.79
CA GLY A 43 -4.75 -26.65 44.73
C GLY A 43 -6.04 -26.12 44.08
N GLY A 44 -6.02 -25.79 42.81
CA GLY A 44 -7.15 -25.22 42.07
C GLY A 44 -7.30 -23.70 42.17
N ALA A 45 -6.40 -23.00 42.88
CA ALA A 45 -6.44 -21.55 42.93
C ALA A 45 -5.93 -20.95 41.63
N THR A 46 -6.58 -19.86 41.18
CA THR A 46 -6.27 -19.18 39.91
C THR A 46 -5.71 -17.78 40.13
N ASN A 47 -4.79 -17.37 39.24
CA ASN A 47 -4.33 -15.99 39.16
C ASN A 47 -4.28 -15.55 37.70
N THR A 48 -4.64 -14.30 37.44
CA THR A 48 -4.74 -13.78 36.11
C THR A 48 -3.89 -12.50 35.95
N LYS A 49 -3.09 -12.44 34.88
CA LYS A 49 -2.32 -11.27 34.49
C LYS A 49 -2.72 -10.82 33.09
N THR A 50 -2.99 -9.55 32.92
CA THR A 50 -3.25 -8.93 31.62
C THR A 50 -2.11 -8.02 31.20
N SER A 51 -1.88 -7.94 29.89
CA SER A 51 -0.95 -7.00 29.27
C SER A 51 -1.49 -6.56 27.90
N THR A 52 -1.21 -5.35 27.53
CA THR A 52 -1.60 -4.81 26.21
C THR A 52 -0.44 -4.94 25.25
N VAL A 53 -0.68 -5.52 24.08
CA VAL A 53 0.26 -5.58 22.96
C VAL A 53 -0.29 -4.70 21.85
N THR A 54 0.43 -3.66 21.52
CA THR A 54 0.09 -2.82 20.35
C THR A 54 0.90 -3.32 19.16
N VAL A 55 0.20 -3.87 18.18
CA VAL A 55 0.74 -4.22 16.87
C VAL A 55 0.56 -3.00 16.00
N SER A 56 1.65 -2.27 15.78
CA SER A 56 1.65 -1.20 14.80
C SER A 56 1.50 -1.82 13.41
N GLY A 57 0.69 -1.20 12.55
CA GLY A 57 0.64 -1.56 11.14
C GLY A 57 1.94 -1.17 10.45
N GLY A 58 3.02 -1.79 10.86
CA GLY A 58 4.26 -1.82 10.11
C GLY A 58 3.99 -2.76 8.95
N GLY A 59 3.75 -2.22 7.76
CA GLY A 59 3.70 -3.03 6.56
C GLY A 59 4.89 -3.97 6.57
N SER A 60 4.63 -5.26 6.62
CA SER A 60 5.64 -6.30 6.43
C SER A 60 6.14 -6.17 5.00
N GLY A 61 7.16 -5.41 4.83
CA GLY A 61 7.80 -5.16 3.56
C GLY A 61 8.39 -3.76 3.58
N GLY A 62 9.72 -3.67 3.64
CA GLY A 62 10.45 -2.44 3.40
C GLY A 62 10.00 -1.78 2.08
N VAL A 63 10.64 -0.71 1.72
CA VAL A 63 10.39 -0.01 0.45
C VAL A 63 10.35 -1.00 -0.70
N GLN A 64 9.23 -1.05 -1.43
CA GLN A 64 9.02 -1.93 -2.58
C GLN A 64 8.62 -1.10 -3.80
N THR A 65 9.06 -1.57 -4.97
CA THR A 65 8.70 -0.99 -6.26
C THR A 65 7.78 -1.95 -7.01
N TYR A 66 6.67 -1.44 -7.48
CA TYR A 66 5.71 -2.14 -8.33
C TYR A 66 5.74 -1.49 -9.71
N SER A 67 5.78 -2.28 -10.77
CA SER A 67 5.92 -1.76 -12.13
C SER A 67 4.97 -2.41 -13.11
N ASN A 68 4.63 -1.67 -14.17
CA ASN A 68 3.94 -2.16 -15.34
C ASN A 68 4.71 -1.69 -16.57
N THR A 69 5.10 -2.65 -17.42
CA THR A 69 5.84 -2.44 -18.67
C THR A 69 5.01 -2.79 -19.90
N THR A 70 3.70 -2.97 -19.72
CA THR A 70 2.79 -3.23 -20.83
C THR A 70 2.42 -1.89 -21.48
N ASP A 71 2.66 -1.78 -22.77
CA ASP A 71 2.30 -0.62 -23.56
C ASP A 71 0.81 -0.34 -23.51
N ALA A 72 0.46 0.95 -23.32
CA ALA A 72 -0.92 1.41 -23.41
C ALA A 72 -0.97 2.64 -24.33
N ASN A 73 -1.55 2.48 -25.52
CA ASN A 73 -1.65 3.54 -26.52
C ASN A 73 -2.53 4.68 -26.01
N ILE A 74 -2.04 5.91 -26.10
CA ILE A 74 -2.76 7.12 -25.74
C ILE A 74 -3.58 7.53 -26.97
N PRO A 75 -4.93 7.58 -26.86
CA PRO A 75 -5.78 8.01 -27.97
C PRO A 75 -5.57 9.50 -28.27
N ASP A 76 -5.34 9.82 -29.55
CA ASP A 76 -5.19 11.20 -30.05
C ASP A 76 -6.44 12.04 -29.74
N ASN A 77 -6.24 13.24 -29.23
CA ASN A 77 -7.27 14.22 -28.91
C ASN A 77 -8.42 13.64 -28.04
N ASN A 78 -8.09 12.86 -27.05
CA ASN A 78 -9.05 12.17 -26.21
C ASN A 78 -8.90 12.54 -24.73
N ALA A 79 -9.87 13.31 -24.22
CA ALA A 79 -9.86 13.80 -22.84
C ALA A 79 -9.99 12.69 -21.78
N THR A 80 -10.54 11.54 -22.13
CA THR A 80 -10.65 10.38 -21.22
C THR A 80 -9.29 9.71 -21.07
N GLY A 81 -8.52 9.63 -22.17
CA GLY A 81 -7.21 9.01 -22.21
C GLY A 81 -7.23 7.50 -22.03
N VAL A 82 -6.09 6.95 -21.66
CA VAL A 82 -5.88 5.53 -21.34
C VAL A 82 -5.35 5.39 -19.92
N SER A 83 -5.61 4.25 -19.31
CA SER A 83 -5.06 3.91 -17.98
C SER A 83 -4.26 2.61 -18.04
N SER A 84 -3.08 2.63 -17.42
CA SER A 84 -2.25 1.46 -17.11
C SER A 84 -2.34 1.17 -15.62
N SER A 85 -2.51 -0.09 -15.22
CA SER A 85 -2.81 -0.47 -13.83
C SER A 85 -1.70 -1.28 -13.20
N ILE A 86 -1.48 -1.05 -11.90
CA ILE A 86 -0.64 -1.86 -11.02
C ILE A 86 -1.50 -2.31 -9.85
N VAL A 87 -1.53 -3.61 -9.57
CA VAL A 87 -2.22 -4.18 -8.41
C VAL A 87 -1.21 -4.39 -7.29
N VAL A 88 -1.46 -3.76 -6.15
CA VAL A 88 -0.69 -3.94 -4.91
C VAL A 88 -1.52 -4.77 -3.94
N SER A 89 -0.92 -5.81 -3.38
CA SER A 89 -1.56 -6.69 -2.41
C SER A 89 -0.57 -7.19 -1.36
N GLY A 90 -1.07 -7.73 -0.26
CA GLY A 90 -0.23 -8.27 0.81
C GLY A 90 0.49 -7.21 1.66
N ARG A 91 0.14 -5.94 1.51
CA ARG A 91 0.63 -4.82 2.32
C ARG A 91 -0.41 -4.43 3.36
N SER A 92 -0.03 -3.66 4.34
CA SER A 92 -0.95 -3.08 5.32
C SER A 92 -0.64 -1.61 5.58
N GLY A 93 -1.64 -0.85 5.98
CA GLY A 93 -1.52 0.57 6.27
C GLY A 93 -1.58 1.45 5.03
N ASN A 94 -1.20 2.71 5.22
CA ASN A 94 -1.24 3.74 4.19
C ASN A 94 0.12 3.88 3.49
N ALA A 95 0.08 4.43 2.29
CA ALA A 95 1.26 4.81 1.52
C ALA A 95 2.03 5.96 2.23
N PRO A 96 3.32 6.16 1.94
CA PRO A 96 4.10 7.22 2.56
C PRO A 96 3.81 8.60 1.93
N SER A 97 4.22 9.65 2.64
CA SER A 97 4.14 11.03 2.13
C SER A 97 5.17 11.36 1.05
N ASN A 98 6.11 10.46 0.79
CA ASN A 98 7.19 10.60 -0.19
C ASN A 98 7.25 9.44 -1.17
N ALA A 99 6.10 8.91 -1.58
CA ALA A 99 6.02 7.89 -2.61
C ALA A 99 6.63 8.39 -3.92
N GLU A 100 7.37 7.51 -4.61
CA GLU A 100 7.99 7.82 -5.90
C GLU A 100 7.18 7.19 -7.04
N VAL A 101 6.76 8.01 -8.00
CA VAL A 101 6.06 7.56 -9.21
C VAL A 101 6.95 7.86 -10.41
N SER A 102 7.53 6.81 -11.00
CA SER A 102 8.35 6.94 -12.20
C SER A 102 7.52 6.62 -13.43
N VAL A 103 7.56 7.48 -14.42
CA VAL A 103 6.82 7.33 -15.68
C VAL A 103 7.75 7.37 -16.87
N ASN A 104 7.46 6.54 -17.87
CA ASN A 104 8.04 6.58 -19.19
C ASN A 104 6.89 6.61 -20.20
N ILE A 105 6.62 7.80 -20.74
CA ILE A 105 5.57 8.02 -21.74
C ILE A 105 6.26 8.50 -23.02
N VAL A 106 6.07 7.75 -24.09
CA VAL A 106 6.51 8.11 -25.45
C VAL A 106 5.41 8.94 -26.09
N HIS A 107 5.72 10.18 -26.45
CA HIS A 107 4.79 11.11 -27.12
C HIS A 107 5.58 12.20 -27.81
N THR A 108 5.09 12.72 -28.92
CA THR A 108 5.80 13.73 -29.72
C THR A 108 5.58 15.16 -29.24
N TYR A 109 4.66 15.38 -28.27
CA TYR A 109 4.39 16.71 -27.74
C TYR A 109 3.89 16.65 -26.29
N GLN A 110 4.76 16.97 -25.31
CA GLN A 110 4.39 16.92 -23.87
C GLN A 110 3.25 17.90 -23.52
N GLY A 111 3.19 19.03 -24.22
CA GLY A 111 2.21 20.10 -23.98
C GLY A 111 0.76 19.68 -24.23
N ASP A 112 0.53 18.53 -24.85
CA ASP A 112 -0.82 18.01 -25.10
C ASP A 112 -1.28 17.05 -24.00
N LEU A 113 -0.35 16.56 -23.18
CA LEU A 113 -0.62 15.53 -22.21
C LEU A 113 -1.08 16.04 -20.85
N ILE A 114 -2.07 15.35 -20.29
CA ILE A 114 -2.40 15.36 -18.86
C ILE A 114 -2.10 13.95 -18.33
N VAL A 115 -1.28 13.87 -17.28
CA VAL A 115 -0.92 12.61 -16.65
C VAL A 115 -1.31 12.65 -15.18
N ASP A 116 -2.08 11.67 -14.74
CA ASP A 116 -2.57 11.55 -13.37
C ASP A 116 -2.25 10.17 -12.81
N LEU A 117 -1.89 10.12 -11.53
CA LEU A 117 -1.95 8.94 -10.71
C LEU A 117 -3.33 8.86 -10.06
N ILE A 118 -3.97 7.70 -10.13
CA ILE A 118 -5.26 7.43 -9.50
C ILE A 118 -5.05 6.34 -8.43
N ALA A 119 -5.39 6.68 -7.20
CA ALA A 119 -5.31 5.80 -6.04
C ALA A 119 -6.43 4.73 -6.05
N PRO A 120 -6.33 3.68 -5.22
CA PRO A 120 -7.33 2.61 -5.16
C PRO A 120 -8.75 3.07 -4.82
N ASP A 121 -8.91 4.14 -4.06
CA ASP A 121 -10.20 4.74 -3.70
C ASP A 121 -10.77 5.68 -4.77
N GLY A 122 -9.98 6.00 -5.81
CA GLY A 122 -10.33 6.91 -6.89
C GLY A 122 -9.77 8.33 -6.75
N SER A 123 -9.05 8.64 -5.67
CA SER A 123 -8.36 9.92 -5.49
C SER A 123 -7.37 10.16 -6.63
N VAL A 124 -7.30 11.39 -7.14
CA VAL A 124 -6.51 11.76 -8.32
C VAL A 124 -5.39 12.72 -7.94
N TYR A 125 -4.17 12.36 -8.33
CA TYR A 125 -2.95 13.14 -8.13
C TYR A 125 -2.38 13.54 -9.48
N ASN A 126 -2.44 14.83 -9.82
CA ASN A 126 -1.92 15.31 -11.10
C ASN A 126 -0.38 15.31 -11.09
N LEU A 127 0.23 14.61 -12.04
CA LEU A 127 1.67 14.52 -12.22
C LEU A 127 2.17 15.46 -13.30
N HIS A 128 1.39 15.62 -14.38
CA HIS A 128 1.74 16.48 -15.52
C HIS A 128 0.49 17.13 -16.09
N SER A 129 0.54 18.43 -16.38
CA SER A 129 -0.58 19.20 -16.89
C SER A 129 -0.12 20.13 -18.00
N ARG A 130 -0.06 19.60 -19.21
CA ARG A 130 0.19 20.33 -20.45
C ARG A 130 1.40 21.27 -20.40
N THR A 131 2.48 20.84 -19.74
CA THR A 131 3.76 21.56 -19.69
C THR A 131 4.75 20.96 -20.68
N GLY A 132 5.91 21.60 -20.87
CA GLY A 132 6.97 21.08 -21.74
C GLY A 132 6.80 21.39 -23.23
N GLN A 133 5.69 21.98 -23.65
CA GLN A 133 5.42 22.38 -25.04
C GLN A 133 5.80 21.28 -26.05
N SER A 134 6.62 21.59 -27.07
CA SER A 134 7.06 20.67 -28.11
C SER A 134 8.19 19.71 -27.70
N THR A 135 8.46 19.56 -26.41
CA THR A 135 9.41 18.55 -25.95
C THR A 135 8.78 17.17 -26.09
N ASP A 136 9.57 16.20 -26.58
CA ASP A 136 9.15 14.81 -26.71
C ASP A 136 9.27 14.08 -25.39
N ASN A 137 8.40 13.09 -25.19
CA ASN A 137 8.43 12.08 -24.15
C ASN A 137 8.42 12.64 -22.72
N ILE A 138 7.80 11.93 -21.80
CA ILE A 138 7.87 12.19 -20.37
C ILE A 138 8.62 11.03 -19.71
N VAL A 139 9.90 11.25 -19.37
CA VAL A 139 10.71 10.29 -18.58
C VAL A 139 11.07 10.97 -17.29
N LYS A 140 10.29 10.70 -16.24
CA LYS A 140 10.41 11.46 -14.99
C LYS A 140 9.92 10.66 -13.77
N THR A 141 10.56 10.93 -12.63
CA THR A 141 10.09 10.48 -11.31
C THR A 141 9.47 11.66 -10.54
N TYR A 142 8.28 11.45 -10.03
CA TYR A 142 7.54 12.38 -9.21
C TYR A 142 7.51 11.89 -7.77
N THR A 143 7.70 12.80 -6.81
CA THR A 143 7.46 12.53 -5.40
C THR A 143 6.04 12.99 -5.05
N VAL A 144 5.23 12.09 -4.53
CA VAL A 144 3.81 12.34 -4.26
C VAL A 144 3.50 12.00 -2.81
N ASN A 145 2.75 12.88 -2.14
CA ASN A 145 2.24 12.58 -0.81
C ASN A 145 0.98 11.73 -0.94
N LEU A 146 1.08 10.46 -0.57
CA LEU A 146 0.02 9.47 -0.62
C LEU A 146 -0.38 8.96 0.77
N SER A 147 -0.09 9.71 1.83
CA SER A 147 -0.27 9.26 3.22
C SER A 147 -1.73 9.07 3.64
N SER A 148 -2.68 9.58 2.88
CA SER A 148 -4.12 9.30 3.04
C SER A 148 -4.56 7.98 2.40
N GLU A 149 -3.77 7.42 1.47
CA GLU A 149 -4.17 6.33 0.61
C GLU A 149 -3.76 4.97 1.17
N ALA A 150 -4.64 3.98 1.07
CA ALA A 150 -4.29 2.60 1.38
C ALA A 150 -3.26 2.04 0.39
N LEU A 151 -2.26 1.30 0.90
CA LEU A 151 -1.24 0.67 0.05
C LEU A 151 -1.85 -0.35 -0.91
N ASN A 152 -2.75 -1.21 -0.39
CA ASN A 152 -3.37 -2.27 -1.18
C ASN A 152 -4.47 -1.73 -2.09
N GLY A 153 -4.54 -2.30 -3.28
CA GLY A 153 -5.56 -2.01 -4.26
C GLY A 153 -4.99 -1.79 -5.65
N THR A 154 -5.81 -1.28 -6.55
CA THR A 154 -5.42 -1.02 -7.93
C THR A 154 -5.05 0.46 -8.11
N TRP A 155 -3.77 0.70 -8.28
CA TRP A 155 -3.22 2.00 -8.67
C TRP A 155 -3.24 2.12 -10.18
N LYS A 156 -3.55 3.31 -10.71
CA LYS A 156 -3.59 3.54 -12.15
C LYS A 156 -2.79 4.78 -12.53
N LEU A 157 -2.00 4.68 -13.59
CA LEU A 157 -1.48 5.83 -14.30
C LEU A 157 -2.42 6.11 -15.47
N ARG A 158 -3.02 7.30 -15.52
CA ARG A 158 -3.84 7.76 -16.65
C ARG A 158 -3.05 8.78 -17.44
N ALA A 159 -3.04 8.63 -18.76
CA ALA A 159 -2.53 9.65 -19.68
C ALA A 159 -3.62 10.01 -20.70
N ALA A 160 -3.89 11.30 -20.87
CA ALA A 160 -4.87 11.84 -21.79
C ALA A 160 -4.21 12.88 -22.69
N ASP A 161 -4.39 12.73 -24.00
CA ASP A 161 -3.98 13.69 -25.00
C ASP A 161 -5.11 14.70 -25.25
N ARG A 162 -4.79 15.98 -25.21
CA ARG A 162 -5.75 17.11 -25.28
C ARG A 162 -5.61 17.94 -26.55
N ALA A 163 -4.89 17.46 -27.55
CA ALA A 163 -4.77 18.09 -28.85
C ALA A 163 -4.68 17.03 -29.95
N ALA A 164 -4.88 17.45 -31.20
CA ALA A 164 -4.89 16.53 -32.32
C ALA A 164 -3.53 16.50 -33.02
N ARG A 165 -3.20 15.38 -33.68
CA ARG A 165 -2.09 15.08 -34.58
C ARG A 165 -0.91 14.34 -33.99
N ASP A 166 -0.76 14.35 -32.67
CA ASP A 166 0.30 13.66 -32.00
C ASP A 166 -0.19 12.33 -31.43
N VAL A 167 0.67 11.32 -31.39
CA VAL A 167 0.34 9.99 -30.89
C VAL A 167 1.41 9.51 -29.93
N GLY A 168 1.02 8.69 -28.99
CA GLY A 168 1.93 8.16 -28.01
C GLY A 168 1.41 6.95 -27.25
N LYS A 169 2.19 6.54 -26.26
CA LYS A 169 1.84 5.44 -25.37
C LYS A 169 2.42 5.66 -23.97
N ILE A 170 1.80 5.10 -22.97
CA ILE A 170 2.47 4.77 -21.73
C ILE A 170 3.32 3.54 -22.04
N ASP A 171 4.64 3.68 -22.04
CA ASP A 171 5.59 2.59 -22.29
C ASP A 171 5.81 1.78 -21.01
N SER A 172 6.03 2.47 -19.90
CA SER A 172 6.16 1.85 -18.59
C SER A 172 5.95 2.86 -17.48
N TRP A 173 5.61 2.35 -16.31
CA TRP A 173 5.59 3.14 -15.10
C TRP A 173 5.79 2.29 -13.86
N SER A 174 6.19 2.91 -12.77
CA SER A 174 6.32 2.25 -11.48
C SER A 174 5.90 3.16 -10.34
N ILE A 175 5.51 2.53 -9.24
CA ILE A 175 5.24 3.21 -7.96
C ILE A 175 6.04 2.52 -6.88
N LYS A 176 6.68 3.32 -6.01
CA LYS A 176 7.56 2.87 -4.94
C LYS A 176 7.09 3.45 -3.62
N PHE A 177 6.83 2.58 -2.67
CA PHE A 177 6.47 2.89 -1.29
C PHE A 177 7.19 2.01 -0.30
#